data_5c0909e5bb46318c9b0a98a5d7f538d7
#
_entry.id   5c0909e5bb46318c9b0a98a5d7f538d7
#
_cell.length_a   1.000
_cell.length_b   1.000
_cell.length_c   1.000
_cell.angle_alpha   90.00
_cell.angle_beta   90.00
_cell.angle_gamma   90.00
#
_symmetry.space_group_name_H-M   'P 1'
#
loop_
_entity.id
_entity.type
_entity.pdbx_description
1 polymer ?
#
loop_
_entity_poly.entity_id
_entity_poly.type
_entity_poly.pdbx_seq_one_letter_code
_entity_poly.pdbx_strand_id
1 'polypeptide(L)'
;MKLIIYGLYPSDELWRINIAYFLLTVSIIYLLIPNLKYKGVVGIFLLLIFPIICVFLFSGGLGLENVETRLWGGLFLTLVIAGVGIVLSLPIGIMLALGRRSKLPVVSLLSTIFIEIWRGVPLITVLFMASNMFPLFMPEGVNFDKLIRALIGVMFFSAAYLAEVVRGGLQAMPKGQYEASQAAGLTYWKMMALIILPQSLKIVIPAIIGSFIALFKDTTLVLIIGLFDFLGIIQFVGTNPDWLGFSHEGYVFAAAVFWVFCFGMSRYSQRLEKKLDTGH
;
A
#
# COMPACT_ATOMS: atom_id res chain seq x y z
N MET A 1 24.32 -5.83 7.83
CA MET A 1 22.94 -6.01 8.31
C MET A 1 22.20 -4.69 8.56
N LYS A 2 22.76 -3.69 9.30
CA LYS A 2 22.09 -2.40 9.54
C LYS A 2 21.66 -1.72 8.23
N LEU A 3 22.57 -1.57 7.27
CA LEU A 3 22.30 -0.92 5.98
C LEU A 3 21.14 -1.57 5.21
N ILE A 4 21.07 -2.90 5.20
CA ILE A 4 20.03 -3.66 4.50
C ILE A 4 18.63 -3.45 5.12
N ILE A 5 18.56 -3.30 6.45
CA ILE A 5 17.28 -3.15 7.16
C ILE A 5 16.84 -1.68 7.21
N TYR A 6 17.74 -0.76 7.53
CA TYR A 6 17.41 0.63 7.87
C TYR A 6 17.92 1.67 6.85
N GLY A 7 18.71 1.25 5.85
CA GLY A 7 19.38 2.17 4.95
C GLY A 7 20.46 3.01 5.68
N LEU A 8 20.47 4.30 5.38
CA LEU A 8 21.39 5.28 5.99
C LEU A 8 20.77 6.01 7.20
N TYR A 9 19.69 5.46 7.78
CA TYR A 9 19.05 6.05 8.94
C TYR A 9 20.02 6.17 10.12
N PRO A 10 20.02 7.31 10.87
CA PRO A 10 20.97 7.57 11.97
C PRO A 10 20.96 6.44 13.00
N SER A 11 22.17 5.99 13.40
CA SER A 11 22.31 4.83 14.29
C SER A 11 21.66 5.05 15.65
N ASP A 12 21.70 6.28 16.15
CA ASP A 12 21.20 6.66 17.47
C ASP A 12 19.68 6.71 17.52
N GLU A 13 19.04 6.79 16.33
CA GLU A 13 17.59 6.92 16.17
C GLU A 13 16.91 5.63 15.68
N LEU A 14 17.65 4.54 15.52
CA LEU A 14 17.09 3.24 15.07
C LEU A 14 15.98 2.69 15.98
N TRP A 15 15.98 3.08 17.25
CA TRP A 15 14.95 2.71 18.20
C TRP A 15 13.53 3.09 17.73
N ARG A 16 13.38 4.18 16.98
CA ARG A 16 12.11 4.64 16.41
C ARG A 16 11.53 3.62 15.42
N ILE A 17 12.37 3.15 14.49
CA ILE A 17 11.97 2.13 13.51
C ILE A 17 11.69 0.80 14.22
N ASN A 18 12.50 0.45 15.21
CA ASN A 18 12.33 -0.78 15.98
C ASN A 18 11.00 -0.80 16.76
N ILE A 19 10.57 0.34 17.33
CA ILE A 19 9.27 0.46 17.97
C ILE A 19 8.15 0.23 16.94
N ALA A 20 8.24 0.85 15.75
CA ALA A 20 7.25 0.65 14.72
C ALA A 20 7.18 -0.81 14.24
N TYR A 21 8.33 -1.46 14.04
CA TYR A 21 8.40 -2.89 13.71
C TYR A 21 7.80 -3.77 14.80
N PHE A 22 8.09 -3.48 16.06
CA PHE A 22 7.52 -4.20 17.20
C PHE A 22 6.00 -4.06 17.23
N LEU A 23 5.47 -2.84 17.15
CA LEU A 23 4.03 -2.58 17.14
C LEU A 23 3.33 -3.27 15.96
N LEU A 24 3.92 -3.19 14.76
CA LEU A 24 3.40 -3.85 13.57
C LEU A 24 3.37 -5.38 13.75
N THR A 25 4.49 -5.96 14.20
CA THR A 25 4.62 -7.40 14.37
C THR A 25 3.64 -7.93 15.42
N VAL A 26 3.55 -7.27 16.58
CA VAL A 26 2.60 -7.64 17.64
C VAL A 26 1.16 -7.55 17.13
N SER A 27 0.83 -6.49 16.40
CA SER A 27 -0.52 -6.31 15.84
C SER A 27 -0.86 -7.38 14.80
N ILE A 28 0.08 -7.73 13.92
CA ILE A 28 -0.10 -8.79 12.93
C ILE A 28 -0.27 -10.15 13.63
N ILE A 29 0.59 -10.49 14.59
CA ILE A 29 0.49 -11.73 15.36
C ILE A 29 -0.88 -11.79 16.04
N TYR A 30 -1.33 -10.71 16.69
CA TYR A 30 -2.63 -10.64 17.34
C TYR A 30 -3.79 -10.92 16.37
N LEU A 31 -3.75 -10.36 15.16
CA LEU A 31 -4.77 -10.59 14.13
C LEU A 31 -4.77 -12.03 13.60
N LEU A 32 -3.60 -12.68 13.55
CA LEU A 32 -3.45 -14.06 13.07
C LEU A 32 -3.94 -15.13 14.05
N ILE A 33 -3.89 -14.86 15.38
CA ILE A 33 -4.37 -15.82 16.38
C ILE A 33 -5.91 -15.94 16.28
N PRO A 34 -6.46 -17.14 16.06
CA PRO A 34 -7.91 -17.32 16.00
C PRO A 34 -8.58 -16.99 17.35
N ASN A 35 -9.86 -16.60 17.30
CA ASN A 35 -10.73 -16.40 18.47
C ASN A 35 -10.35 -15.29 19.47
N LEU A 36 -9.37 -14.41 19.16
CA LEU A 36 -9.14 -13.22 19.99
C LEU A 36 -10.26 -12.19 19.83
N LYS A 37 -10.61 -11.56 20.95
CA LYS A 37 -11.58 -10.44 21.00
C LYS A 37 -10.92 -9.17 20.45
N TYR A 38 -11.72 -8.21 19.99
CA TYR A 38 -11.26 -6.87 19.56
C TYR A 38 -10.35 -6.80 18.32
N LYS A 39 -10.35 -7.81 17.44
CA LYS A 39 -9.60 -7.77 16.17
C LYS A 39 -9.96 -6.54 15.32
N GLY A 40 -11.21 -6.11 15.34
CA GLY A 40 -11.64 -4.89 14.64
C GLY A 40 -10.94 -3.63 15.17
N VAL A 41 -10.75 -3.54 16.49
CA VAL A 41 -10.03 -2.41 17.11
C VAL A 41 -8.56 -2.38 16.68
N VAL A 42 -7.90 -3.56 16.66
CA VAL A 42 -6.50 -3.65 16.18
C VAL A 42 -6.42 -3.33 14.69
N GLY A 43 -7.41 -3.74 13.90
CA GLY A 43 -7.48 -3.34 12.47
C GLY A 43 -7.63 -1.83 12.30
N ILE A 44 -8.50 -1.19 13.06
CA ILE A 44 -8.67 0.27 13.06
C ILE A 44 -7.39 0.97 13.53
N PHE A 45 -6.74 0.46 14.58
CA PHE A 45 -5.44 0.96 15.03
C PHE A 45 -4.40 0.94 13.92
N LEU A 46 -4.23 -0.20 13.21
CA LEU A 46 -3.28 -0.33 12.11
C LEU A 46 -3.59 0.57 10.91
N LEU A 47 -4.87 0.81 10.64
CA LEU A 47 -5.27 1.62 9.48
C LEU A 47 -5.23 3.13 9.75
N LEU A 48 -5.54 3.58 10.97
CA LEU A 48 -5.70 5.00 11.26
C LEU A 48 -4.62 5.54 12.19
N ILE A 49 -4.35 4.87 13.31
CA ILE A 49 -3.48 5.39 14.37
C ILE A 49 -2.02 5.07 14.08
N PHE A 50 -1.73 3.85 13.69
CA PHE A 50 -0.36 3.40 13.43
C PHE A 50 0.37 4.22 12.34
N PRO A 51 -0.23 4.54 11.18
CA PRO A 51 0.42 5.41 10.19
C PRO A 51 0.76 6.81 10.73
N ILE A 52 -0.12 7.38 11.57
CA ILE A 52 0.11 8.68 12.20
C ILE A 52 1.31 8.59 13.16
N ILE A 53 1.35 7.56 14.00
CA ILE A 53 2.49 7.29 14.88
C ILE A 53 3.79 7.14 14.06
N CYS A 54 3.75 6.40 12.96
CA CYS A 54 4.90 6.21 12.09
C CYS A 54 5.41 7.53 11.48
N VAL A 55 4.53 8.41 11.04
CA VAL A 55 4.93 9.74 10.53
C VAL A 55 5.73 10.49 11.58
N PHE A 56 5.24 10.60 12.82
CA PHE A 56 5.95 11.30 13.89
C PHE A 56 7.26 10.61 14.29
N LEU A 57 7.28 9.28 14.37
CA LEU A 57 8.47 8.54 14.72
C LEU A 57 9.56 8.68 13.65
N PHE A 58 9.21 8.58 12.39
CA PHE A 58 10.20 8.48 11.31
C PHE A 58 10.71 9.84 10.85
N SER A 59 9.82 10.83 10.71
CA SER A 59 10.20 12.18 10.26
C SER A 59 10.75 13.04 11.38
N GLY A 60 10.41 12.72 12.65
CA GLY A 60 10.65 13.60 13.79
C GLY A 60 9.45 14.50 14.08
N GLY A 61 9.57 15.31 15.10
CA GLY A 61 8.51 16.16 15.66
C GLY A 61 8.23 15.82 17.12
N LEU A 62 7.46 16.64 17.83
CA LEU A 62 7.17 16.47 19.26
C LEU A 62 8.43 16.32 20.13
N GLY A 63 9.53 17.03 19.76
CA GLY A 63 10.81 16.94 20.48
C GLY A 63 11.81 15.91 19.95
N LEU A 64 11.45 15.17 18.90
CA LEU A 64 12.37 14.25 18.21
C LEU A 64 13.13 14.99 17.09
N GLU A 65 14.40 14.65 16.91
CA GLU A 65 15.20 15.17 15.80
C GLU A 65 14.59 14.82 14.43
N ASN A 66 14.65 15.76 13.50
CA ASN A 66 14.15 15.55 12.14
C ASN A 66 15.14 14.69 11.35
N VAL A 67 14.67 13.57 10.80
CA VAL A 67 15.47 12.70 9.94
C VAL A 67 15.01 12.84 8.49
N GLU A 68 15.90 13.34 7.64
CA GLU A 68 15.62 13.52 6.23
C GLU A 68 15.29 12.19 5.54
N THR A 69 14.25 12.21 4.71
CA THR A 69 13.76 11.01 3.99
C THR A 69 14.77 10.42 3.01
N ARG A 70 15.77 11.20 2.57
CA ARG A 70 16.88 10.70 1.74
C ARG A 70 17.77 9.68 2.47
N LEU A 71 17.73 9.65 3.80
CA LEU A 71 18.45 8.68 4.63
C LEU A 71 17.66 7.39 4.84
N TRP A 72 16.37 7.39 4.47
CA TRP A 72 15.54 6.22 4.59
C TRP A 72 15.89 5.22 3.48
N GLY A 73 16.03 3.94 3.84
CA GLY A 73 16.42 2.94 2.87
C GLY A 73 16.20 1.51 3.36
N GLY A 74 16.61 0.55 2.53
CA GLY A 74 16.53 -0.86 2.84
C GLY A 74 15.09 -1.36 3.02
N LEU A 75 14.95 -2.40 3.84
CA LEU A 75 13.64 -3.00 4.15
C LEU A 75 12.67 -1.99 4.77
N PHE A 76 13.20 -1.05 5.57
CA PHE A 76 12.40 0.02 6.16
C PHE A 76 11.67 0.84 5.11
N LEU A 77 12.38 1.33 4.10
CA LEU A 77 11.77 2.12 3.03
C LEU A 77 10.77 1.29 2.21
N THR A 78 11.10 0.04 1.90
CA THR A 78 10.19 -0.90 1.23
C THR A 78 8.87 -1.04 1.99
N LEU A 79 8.92 -1.24 3.32
CA LEU A 79 7.73 -1.38 4.15
C LEU A 79 6.94 -0.08 4.29
N VAL A 80 7.60 1.08 4.31
CA VAL A 80 6.92 2.39 4.31
C VAL A 80 6.15 2.58 3.01
N ILE A 81 6.78 2.37 1.86
CA ILE A 81 6.12 2.54 0.55
C ILE A 81 4.96 1.56 0.40
N ALA A 82 5.18 0.28 0.71
CA ALA A 82 4.15 -0.74 0.63
C ALA A 82 2.99 -0.43 1.61
N GLY A 83 3.31 -0.10 2.87
CA GLY A 83 2.31 0.19 3.90
C GLY A 83 1.42 1.38 3.54
N VAL A 84 2.02 2.51 3.16
CA VAL A 84 1.29 3.71 2.73
C VAL A 84 0.46 3.41 1.48
N GLY A 85 1.07 2.73 0.48
CA GLY A 85 0.39 2.35 -0.74
C GLY A 85 -0.83 1.46 -0.46
N ILE A 86 -0.70 0.40 0.35
CA ILE A 86 -1.79 -0.52 0.69
C ILE A 86 -2.90 0.19 1.46
N VAL A 87 -2.55 0.95 2.52
CA VAL A 87 -3.52 1.58 3.42
C VAL A 87 -4.35 2.65 2.70
N LEU A 88 -3.72 3.48 1.87
CA LEU A 88 -4.40 4.60 1.23
C LEU A 88 -5.05 4.23 -0.12
N SER A 89 -4.48 3.28 -0.86
CA SER A 89 -5.02 2.93 -2.18
C SER A 89 -6.39 2.24 -2.12
N LEU A 90 -6.66 1.44 -1.08
CA LEU A 90 -7.93 0.73 -0.97
C LEU A 90 -9.14 1.67 -0.78
N PRO A 91 -9.15 2.61 0.19
CA PRO A 91 -10.28 3.54 0.32
C PRO A 91 -10.44 4.42 -0.91
N ILE A 92 -9.35 4.91 -1.52
CA ILE A 92 -9.42 5.70 -2.75
C ILE A 92 -9.96 4.85 -3.90
N GLY A 93 -9.52 3.60 -4.03
CA GLY A 93 -10.01 2.66 -5.04
C GLY A 93 -11.51 2.37 -4.90
N ILE A 94 -12.00 2.20 -3.65
CA ILE A 94 -13.44 2.05 -3.39
C ILE A 94 -14.19 3.32 -3.82
N MET A 95 -13.71 4.50 -3.46
CA MET A 95 -14.34 5.77 -3.83
C MET A 95 -14.40 5.93 -5.36
N LEU A 96 -13.32 5.62 -6.07
CA LEU A 96 -13.25 5.67 -7.52
C LEU A 96 -14.19 4.65 -8.18
N ALA A 97 -14.28 3.42 -7.65
CA ALA A 97 -15.18 2.40 -8.14
C ALA A 97 -16.66 2.81 -8.00
N LEU A 98 -17.03 3.40 -6.86
CA LEU A 98 -18.35 3.95 -6.63
C LEU A 98 -18.61 5.17 -7.51
N GLY A 99 -17.63 6.05 -7.65
CA GLY A 99 -17.71 7.23 -8.52
C GLY A 99 -17.93 6.85 -9.98
N ARG A 100 -17.20 5.86 -10.51
CA ARG A 100 -17.39 5.36 -11.89
C ARG A 100 -18.80 4.80 -12.13
N ARG A 101 -19.47 4.28 -11.10
CA ARG A 101 -20.86 3.78 -11.16
C ARG A 101 -21.92 4.82 -10.79
N SER A 102 -21.52 6.04 -10.49
CA SER A 102 -22.43 7.12 -10.10
C SER A 102 -23.38 7.48 -11.25
N LYS A 103 -24.62 7.83 -10.90
CA LYS A 103 -25.59 8.41 -11.84
C LYS A 103 -25.28 9.88 -12.17
N LEU A 104 -24.38 10.53 -11.44
CA LEU A 104 -23.92 11.89 -11.71
C LEU A 104 -22.87 11.87 -12.81
N PRO A 105 -23.15 12.47 -14.01
CA PRO A 105 -22.28 12.33 -15.18
C PRO A 105 -20.86 12.85 -14.91
N VAL A 106 -20.72 13.97 -14.20
CA VAL A 106 -19.44 14.58 -13.90
C VAL A 106 -18.59 13.67 -12.99
N VAL A 107 -19.18 13.09 -11.95
CA VAL A 107 -18.49 12.20 -11.01
C VAL A 107 -18.04 10.92 -11.74
N SER A 108 -18.91 10.35 -12.55
CA SER A 108 -18.59 9.15 -13.33
C SER A 108 -17.48 9.43 -14.36
N LEU A 109 -17.55 10.56 -15.06
CA LEU A 109 -16.54 10.97 -16.04
C LEU A 109 -15.17 11.17 -15.38
N LEU A 110 -15.09 11.97 -14.31
CA LEU A 110 -13.83 12.26 -13.61
C LEU A 110 -13.21 10.99 -13.03
N SER A 111 -14.03 10.12 -12.41
CA SER A 111 -13.53 8.84 -11.89
C SER A 111 -13.02 7.94 -13.00
N THR A 112 -13.71 7.89 -14.16
CA THR A 112 -13.29 7.12 -15.31
C THR A 112 -11.97 7.65 -15.89
N ILE A 113 -11.87 8.95 -16.12
CA ILE A 113 -10.66 9.60 -16.63
C ILE A 113 -9.46 9.30 -15.70
N PHE A 114 -9.65 9.48 -14.39
CA PHE A 114 -8.61 9.17 -13.41
C PHE A 114 -8.15 7.72 -13.53
N ILE A 115 -9.07 6.76 -13.49
CA ILE A 115 -8.75 5.33 -13.55
C ILE A 115 -8.01 4.99 -14.84
N GLU A 116 -8.49 5.46 -15.99
CA GLU A 116 -7.91 5.12 -17.28
C GLU A 116 -6.52 5.76 -17.48
N ILE A 117 -6.31 7.00 -17.04
CA ILE A 117 -4.99 7.66 -17.11
C ILE A 117 -3.97 6.87 -16.28
N TRP A 118 -4.27 6.60 -15.00
CA TRP A 118 -3.32 5.93 -14.11
C TRP A 118 -3.05 4.48 -14.50
N ARG A 119 -3.99 3.79 -15.12
CA ARG A 119 -3.81 2.42 -15.63
C ARG A 119 -3.18 2.37 -17.01
N GLY A 120 -3.28 3.44 -17.78
CA GLY A 120 -2.69 3.54 -19.11
C GLY A 120 -1.19 3.83 -19.13
N VAL A 121 -0.60 4.21 -18.00
CA VAL A 121 0.81 4.59 -17.88
C VAL A 121 1.55 3.60 -16.97
N PRO A 122 2.75 3.10 -17.36
CA PRO A 122 3.56 2.25 -16.48
C PRO A 122 3.94 2.96 -15.17
N LEU A 123 3.97 2.24 -14.04
CA LEU A 123 4.35 2.82 -12.74
C LEU A 123 5.73 3.49 -12.77
N ILE A 124 6.68 2.90 -13.49
CA ILE A 124 8.02 3.46 -13.62
C ILE A 124 8.00 4.88 -14.22
N THR A 125 7.14 5.10 -15.24
CA THR A 125 6.93 6.41 -15.86
C THR A 125 6.29 7.38 -14.89
N VAL A 126 5.30 6.92 -14.12
CA VAL A 126 4.65 7.73 -13.07
C VAL A 126 5.68 8.20 -12.05
N LEU A 127 6.53 7.30 -11.55
CA LEU A 127 7.58 7.63 -10.57
C LEU A 127 8.59 8.64 -11.15
N PHE A 128 8.99 8.44 -12.39
CA PHE A 128 9.90 9.36 -13.08
C PHE A 128 9.27 10.75 -13.24
N MET A 129 8.03 10.83 -13.70
CA MET A 129 7.27 12.08 -13.81
C MET A 129 7.13 12.78 -12.47
N ALA A 130 6.73 12.04 -11.43
CA ALA A 130 6.57 12.58 -10.08
C ALA A 130 7.90 13.12 -9.49
N SER A 131 9.01 12.44 -9.78
CA SER A 131 10.32 12.83 -9.24
C SER A 131 10.98 13.98 -10.01
N ASN A 132 10.96 13.92 -11.35
CA ASN A 132 11.77 14.80 -12.19
C ASN A 132 10.94 15.89 -12.88
N MET A 133 9.72 15.57 -13.33
CA MET A 133 8.92 16.55 -14.08
C MET A 133 8.06 17.41 -13.16
N PHE A 134 7.45 16.84 -12.12
CA PHE A 134 6.57 17.57 -11.23
C PHE A 134 7.22 18.81 -10.59
N PRO A 135 8.49 18.79 -10.12
CA PRO A 135 9.16 19.98 -9.59
C PRO A 135 9.27 21.14 -10.59
N LEU A 136 9.31 20.87 -11.89
CA LEU A 136 9.41 21.90 -12.93
C LEU A 136 8.13 22.76 -13.04
N PHE A 137 7.00 22.24 -12.54
CA PHE A 137 5.72 22.96 -12.53
C PHE A 137 5.46 23.67 -11.20
N MET A 138 6.37 23.56 -10.22
CA MET A 138 6.23 24.21 -8.93
C MET A 138 6.76 25.64 -8.98
N PRO A 139 6.16 26.57 -8.20
CA PRO A 139 6.71 27.89 -8.01
C PRO A 139 8.13 27.83 -7.41
N GLU A 140 8.94 28.85 -7.70
CA GLU A 140 10.29 28.97 -7.11
C GLU A 140 10.23 28.91 -5.58
N GLY A 141 11.12 28.10 -5.00
CA GLY A 141 11.21 27.91 -3.54
C GLY A 141 10.25 26.85 -2.95
N VAL A 142 9.32 26.30 -3.72
CA VAL A 142 8.45 25.18 -3.29
C VAL A 142 9.04 23.88 -3.76
N ASN A 143 9.51 23.06 -2.83
CA ASN A 143 10.04 21.72 -3.15
C ASN A 143 9.37 20.65 -2.26
N PHE A 144 8.59 19.78 -2.86
CA PHE A 144 8.05 18.63 -2.16
C PHE A 144 9.10 17.52 -2.06
N ASP A 145 9.17 16.90 -0.90
CA ASP A 145 10.04 15.77 -0.66
C ASP A 145 9.86 14.66 -1.71
N LYS A 146 10.99 14.09 -2.17
CA LYS A 146 11.00 13.05 -3.22
C LYS A 146 10.22 11.82 -2.83
N LEU A 147 10.32 11.38 -1.56
CA LEU A 147 9.59 10.23 -1.06
C LEU A 147 8.08 10.50 -1.05
N ILE A 148 7.64 11.68 -0.63
CA ILE A 148 6.22 12.06 -0.63
C ILE A 148 5.66 12.00 -2.06
N ARG A 149 6.39 12.52 -3.04
CA ARG A 149 5.99 12.46 -4.46
C ARG A 149 5.86 11.01 -4.95
N ALA A 150 6.82 10.16 -4.60
CA ALA A 150 6.78 8.75 -4.93
C ALA A 150 5.58 8.04 -4.27
N LEU A 151 5.33 8.31 -2.99
CA LEU A 151 4.19 7.74 -2.25
C LEU A 151 2.85 8.12 -2.88
N ILE A 152 2.67 9.38 -3.29
CA ILE A 152 1.46 9.84 -3.98
C ILE A 152 1.31 9.11 -5.33
N GLY A 153 2.38 8.98 -6.10
CA GLY A 153 2.37 8.26 -7.38
C GLY A 153 1.97 6.81 -7.22
N VAL A 154 2.61 6.09 -6.30
CA VAL A 154 2.31 4.68 -6.00
C VAL A 154 0.88 4.52 -5.48
N MET A 155 0.43 5.39 -4.59
CA MET A 155 -0.92 5.38 -4.03
C MET A 155 -1.99 5.52 -5.11
N PHE A 156 -1.88 6.51 -6.00
CA PHE A 156 -2.87 6.76 -7.05
C PHE A 156 -2.85 5.67 -8.12
N PHE A 157 -1.66 5.19 -8.50
CA PHE A 157 -1.52 4.06 -9.40
C PHE A 157 -2.23 2.83 -8.85
N SER A 158 -1.93 2.44 -7.62
CA SER A 158 -2.54 1.27 -6.98
C SER A 158 -4.04 1.45 -6.75
N ALA A 159 -4.49 2.66 -6.41
CA ALA A 159 -5.91 2.97 -6.25
C ALA A 159 -6.71 2.78 -7.55
N ALA A 160 -6.13 3.14 -8.70
CA ALA A 160 -6.78 2.96 -9.99
C ALA A 160 -6.97 1.46 -10.34
N TYR A 161 -5.99 0.61 -10.06
CA TYR A 161 -6.12 -0.83 -10.22
C TYR A 161 -7.13 -1.44 -9.24
N LEU A 162 -7.08 -1.04 -7.96
CA LEU A 162 -8.04 -1.49 -6.96
C LEU A 162 -9.47 -1.04 -7.27
N ALA A 163 -9.64 0.14 -7.88
CA ALA A 163 -10.96 0.60 -8.32
C ALA A 163 -11.60 -0.38 -9.30
N GLU A 164 -10.83 -0.94 -10.23
CA GLU A 164 -11.36 -1.95 -11.18
C GLU A 164 -11.64 -3.29 -10.49
N VAL A 165 -10.79 -3.71 -9.54
CA VAL A 165 -11.05 -4.90 -8.74
C VAL A 165 -12.36 -4.77 -7.95
N VAL A 166 -12.55 -3.64 -7.26
CA VAL A 166 -13.77 -3.35 -6.49
C VAL A 166 -14.99 -3.24 -7.42
N ARG A 167 -14.83 -2.59 -8.58
CA ARG A 167 -15.90 -2.50 -9.59
C ARG A 167 -16.34 -3.89 -10.05
N GLY A 168 -15.38 -4.80 -10.27
CA GLY A 168 -15.68 -6.21 -10.59
C GLY A 168 -16.53 -6.88 -9.50
N GLY A 169 -16.18 -6.70 -8.22
CA GLY A 169 -16.95 -7.19 -7.09
C GLY A 169 -18.37 -6.62 -7.03
N LEU A 170 -18.51 -5.31 -7.27
CA LEU A 170 -19.82 -4.65 -7.32
C LEU A 170 -20.68 -5.13 -8.50
N GLN A 171 -20.07 -5.55 -9.60
CA GLN A 171 -20.78 -6.12 -10.76
C GLN A 171 -21.22 -7.58 -10.53
N ALA A 172 -20.44 -8.33 -9.74
CA ALA A 172 -20.77 -9.71 -9.38
C ALA A 172 -21.95 -9.83 -8.39
N MET A 173 -22.37 -8.73 -7.76
CA MET A 173 -23.48 -8.74 -6.83
C MET A 173 -24.81 -9.01 -7.52
N PRO A 174 -25.63 -9.99 -7.04
CA PRO A 174 -26.95 -10.27 -7.57
C PRO A 174 -27.88 -9.06 -7.50
N LYS A 175 -28.66 -8.81 -8.55
CA LYS A 175 -29.64 -7.71 -8.61
C LYS A 175 -30.63 -7.74 -7.44
N GLY A 176 -31.04 -8.93 -7.01
CA GLY A 176 -31.95 -9.10 -5.89
C GLY A 176 -31.45 -8.49 -4.55
N GLN A 177 -30.13 -8.38 -4.34
CA GLN A 177 -29.58 -7.71 -3.16
C GLN A 177 -29.87 -6.20 -3.19
N TYR A 178 -29.78 -5.59 -4.37
CA TYR A 178 -30.13 -4.18 -4.57
C TYR A 178 -31.65 -3.96 -4.40
N GLU A 179 -32.46 -4.80 -5.02
CA GLU A 179 -33.91 -4.73 -4.97
C GLU A 179 -34.49 -4.94 -3.57
N ALA A 180 -33.98 -5.96 -2.86
CA ALA A 180 -34.35 -6.23 -1.46
C ALA A 180 -33.96 -5.08 -0.52
N SER A 181 -32.78 -4.49 -0.73
CA SER A 181 -32.34 -3.32 0.04
C SER A 181 -33.21 -2.10 -0.19
N GLN A 182 -33.67 -1.88 -1.41
CA GLN A 182 -34.58 -0.79 -1.77
C GLN A 182 -35.97 -1.04 -1.20
N ALA A 183 -36.49 -2.28 -1.27
CA ALA A 183 -37.77 -2.67 -0.69
C ALA A 183 -37.77 -2.50 0.85
N ALA A 184 -36.59 -2.67 1.50
CA ALA A 184 -36.42 -2.38 2.94
C ALA A 184 -36.31 -0.88 3.26
N GLY A 185 -36.46 0.02 2.26
CA GLY A 185 -36.44 1.47 2.46
C GLY A 185 -35.04 2.05 2.72
N LEU A 186 -33.97 1.32 2.40
CA LEU A 186 -32.61 1.82 2.60
C LEU A 186 -32.24 2.90 1.56
N THR A 187 -31.68 4.01 2.04
CA THR A 187 -31.08 5.00 1.16
C THR A 187 -29.85 4.42 0.46
N TYR A 188 -29.46 5.00 -0.69
CA TYR A 188 -28.29 4.53 -1.47
C TYR A 188 -27.04 4.31 -0.61
N TRP A 189 -26.67 5.26 0.22
CA TRP A 189 -25.49 5.16 1.05
C TRP A 189 -25.58 4.08 2.12
N LYS A 190 -26.75 3.92 2.76
CA LYS A 190 -26.98 2.84 3.73
C LYS A 190 -26.96 1.46 3.05
N MET A 191 -27.60 1.32 1.89
CA MET A 191 -27.55 0.11 1.08
C MET A 191 -26.11 -0.24 0.70
N MET A 192 -25.35 0.72 0.17
CA MET A 192 -23.95 0.48 -0.20
C MET A 192 -23.09 0.12 1.00
N ALA A 193 -23.14 0.89 2.08
CA ALA A 193 -22.23 0.71 3.23
C ALA A 193 -22.54 -0.56 4.05
N LEU A 194 -23.82 -0.93 4.19
CA LEU A 194 -24.23 -2.02 5.09
C LEU A 194 -24.41 -3.36 4.37
N ILE A 195 -24.76 -3.36 3.09
CA ILE A 195 -25.16 -4.58 2.38
C ILE A 195 -24.25 -4.86 1.18
N ILE A 196 -24.21 -3.95 0.21
CA ILE A 196 -23.61 -4.23 -1.08
C ILE A 196 -22.07 -4.24 -1.00
N LEU A 197 -21.47 -3.18 -0.46
CA LEU A 197 -20.02 -3.05 -0.42
C LEU A 197 -19.33 -4.14 0.42
N PRO A 198 -19.82 -4.47 1.64
CA PRO A 198 -19.21 -5.56 2.42
C PRO A 198 -19.25 -6.92 1.71
N GLN A 199 -20.35 -7.23 1.02
CA GLN A 199 -20.47 -8.48 0.26
C GLN A 199 -19.61 -8.46 -0.99
N SER A 200 -19.62 -7.36 -1.77
CA SER A 200 -18.80 -7.24 -2.97
C SER A 200 -17.31 -7.30 -2.67
N LEU A 201 -16.85 -6.68 -1.56
CA LEU A 201 -15.46 -6.77 -1.13
C LEU A 201 -15.05 -8.20 -0.77
N LYS A 202 -15.95 -8.98 -0.11
CA LYS A 202 -15.68 -10.40 0.18
C LYS A 202 -15.38 -11.20 -1.08
N ILE A 203 -16.12 -10.97 -2.16
CA ILE A 203 -15.93 -11.67 -3.44
C ILE A 203 -14.54 -11.38 -4.03
N VAL A 204 -14.03 -10.17 -3.87
CA VAL A 204 -12.79 -9.73 -4.51
C VAL A 204 -11.57 -9.70 -3.57
N ILE A 205 -11.69 -10.20 -2.33
CA ILE A 205 -10.55 -10.28 -1.38
C ILE A 205 -9.31 -10.91 -2.02
N PRO A 206 -9.38 -12.05 -2.74
CA PRO A 206 -8.18 -12.63 -3.36
C PRO A 206 -7.51 -11.69 -4.35
N ALA A 207 -8.30 -10.99 -5.17
CA ALA A 207 -7.81 -10.02 -6.14
C ALA A 207 -7.22 -8.76 -5.48
N ILE A 208 -7.83 -8.29 -4.38
CA ILE A 208 -7.29 -7.18 -3.58
C ILE A 208 -5.92 -7.55 -3.01
N ILE A 209 -5.78 -8.74 -2.40
CA ILE A 209 -4.50 -9.18 -1.83
C ILE A 209 -3.49 -9.44 -2.95
N GLY A 210 -3.92 -9.96 -4.11
CA GLY A 210 -3.09 -10.05 -5.31
C GLY A 210 -2.50 -8.69 -5.72
N SER A 211 -3.33 -7.63 -5.70
CA SER A 211 -2.89 -6.26 -5.96
C SER A 211 -1.89 -5.75 -4.92
N PHE A 212 -2.07 -6.09 -3.64
CA PHE A 212 -1.11 -5.73 -2.58
C PHE A 212 0.22 -6.46 -2.72
N ILE A 213 0.21 -7.73 -3.14
CA ILE A 213 1.43 -8.49 -3.44
C ILE A 213 2.17 -7.87 -4.64
N ALA A 214 1.45 -7.44 -5.66
CA ALA A 214 2.03 -6.73 -6.79
C ALA A 214 2.67 -5.41 -6.35
N LEU A 215 1.93 -4.58 -5.60
CA LEU A 215 2.43 -3.32 -5.03
C LEU A 215 3.69 -3.53 -4.19
N PHE A 216 3.73 -4.56 -3.34
CA PHE A 216 4.90 -4.86 -2.51
C PHE A 216 6.15 -5.15 -3.37
N LYS A 217 6.00 -5.81 -4.50
CA LYS A 217 7.09 -6.04 -5.45
C LYS A 217 7.45 -4.77 -6.23
N ASP A 218 6.46 -3.96 -6.58
CA ASP A 218 6.64 -2.71 -7.34
C ASP A 218 7.38 -1.63 -6.54
N THR A 219 7.53 -1.78 -5.20
CA THR A 219 8.39 -0.89 -4.41
C THR A 219 9.82 -0.84 -4.91
N THR A 220 10.32 -1.91 -5.57
CA THR A 220 11.67 -1.96 -6.15
C THR A 220 11.88 -0.94 -7.27
N LEU A 221 10.82 -0.45 -7.90
CA LEU A 221 10.90 0.53 -8.98
C LEU A 221 11.34 1.92 -8.51
N VAL A 222 11.25 2.21 -7.21
CA VAL A 222 11.66 3.52 -6.67
C VAL A 222 13.17 3.76 -6.77
N LEU A 223 13.95 2.71 -7.02
CA LEU A 223 15.38 2.82 -7.27
C LEU A 223 15.66 3.74 -8.47
N ILE A 224 14.81 3.75 -9.50
CA ILE A 224 15.02 4.58 -10.70
C ILE A 224 15.00 6.08 -10.40
N ILE A 225 14.34 6.46 -9.33
CA ILE A 225 14.31 7.84 -8.85
C ILE A 225 15.34 8.10 -7.73
N GLY A 226 16.25 7.15 -7.48
CA GLY A 226 17.31 7.27 -6.48
C GLY A 226 16.81 7.16 -5.03
N LEU A 227 15.77 6.38 -4.79
CA LEU A 227 15.36 5.92 -3.47
C LEU A 227 15.83 4.46 -3.30
N PHE A 228 16.71 4.22 -2.34
CA PHE A 228 17.33 2.91 -2.14
C PHE A 228 16.45 2.03 -1.24
N ASP A 229 15.47 1.37 -1.86
CA ASP A 229 14.67 0.34 -1.21
C ASP A 229 15.51 -0.91 -0.84
N PHE A 230 14.88 -1.98 -0.41
CA PHE A 230 15.57 -3.22 -0.01
C PHE A 230 16.44 -3.81 -1.13
N LEU A 231 15.90 -3.90 -2.36
CA LEU A 231 16.65 -4.39 -3.51
C LEU A 231 17.75 -3.41 -3.92
N GLY A 232 17.44 -2.11 -3.91
CA GLY A 232 18.40 -1.05 -4.23
C GLY A 232 19.60 -1.01 -3.29
N ILE A 233 19.38 -1.24 -1.98
CA ILE A 233 20.50 -1.35 -1.01
C ILE A 233 21.35 -2.60 -1.29
N ILE A 234 20.75 -3.73 -1.65
CA ILE A 234 21.50 -4.95 -1.98
C ILE A 234 22.36 -4.73 -3.21
N GLN A 235 21.81 -4.07 -4.24
CA GLN A 235 22.57 -3.69 -5.43
C GLN A 235 23.72 -2.74 -5.08
N PHE A 236 23.46 -1.74 -4.24
CA PHE A 236 24.48 -0.80 -3.78
C PHE A 236 25.59 -1.49 -3.00
N VAL A 237 25.27 -2.41 -2.09
CA VAL A 237 26.27 -3.22 -1.37
C VAL A 237 27.12 -4.06 -2.33
N GLY A 238 26.53 -4.60 -3.39
CA GLY A 238 27.25 -5.35 -4.42
C GLY A 238 28.30 -4.55 -5.22
N THR A 239 28.25 -3.21 -5.14
CA THR A 239 29.31 -2.34 -5.73
C THR A 239 30.49 -2.10 -4.80
N ASN A 240 30.42 -2.51 -3.54
CA ASN A 240 31.52 -2.39 -2.57
C ASN A 240 32.62 -3.40 -2.93
N PRO A 241 33.92 -3.00 -2.91
CA PRO A 241 35.04 -3.90 -3.19
C PRO A 241 35.03 -5.20 -2.40
N ASP A 242 34.57 -5.17 -1.14
CA ASP A 242 34.51 -6.34 -0.26
C ASP A 242 33.43 -7.36 -0.70
N TRP A 243 32.48 -6.95 -1.53
CA TRP A 243 31.35 -7.76 -2.00
C TRP A 243 31.33 -7.96 -3.52
N LEU A 244 32.39 -7.52 -4.21
CA LEU A 244 32.52 -7.76 -5.66
C LEU A 244 32.54 -9.26 -5.96
N GLY A 245 31.66 -9.67 -6.89
CA GLY A 245 31.51 -11.06 -7.28
C GLY A 245 30.37 -11.81 -6.57
N PHE A 246 29.81 -11.26 -5.48
CA PHE A 246 28.71 -11.86 -4.72
C PHE A 246 27.32 -11.33 -5.11
N SER A 247 27.16 -10.80 -6.33
CA SER A 247 25.89 -10.24 -6.78
C SER A 247 24.77 -11.27 -6.82
N HIS A 248 25.08 -12.51 -7.21
CA HIS A 248 24.10 -13.59 -7.28
C HIS A 248 23.55 -13.94 -5.90
N GLU A 249 24.40 -14.06 -4.89
CA GLU A 249 24.01 -14.32 -3.51
C GLU A 249 23.12 -13.20 -2.96
N GLY A 250 23.47 -11.93 -3.28
CA GLY A 250 22.64 -10.76 -2.95
C GLY A 250 21.23 -10.84 -3.54
N TYR A 251 21.12 -11.17 -4.82
CA TYR A 251 19.81 -11.33 -5.47
C TYR A 251 19.02 -12.54 -4.94
N VAL A 252 19.67 -13.67 -4.67
CA VAL A 252 19.02 -14.82 -4.05
C VAL A 252 18.49 -14.48 -2.66
N PHE A 253 19.28 -13.75 -1.87
CA PHE A 253 18.84 -13.25 -0.56
C PHE A 253 17.64 -12.31 -0.70
N ALA A 254 17.69 -11.34 -1.63
CA ALA A 254 16.58 -10.44 -1.90
C ALA A 254 15.32 -11.23 -2.29
N ALA A 255 15.44 -12.17 -3.22
CA ALA A 255 14.34 -13.01 -3.67
C ALA A 255 13.72 -13.81 -2.52
N ALA A 256 14.55 -14.37 -1.63
CA ALA A 256 14.07 -15.12 -0.47
C ALA A 256 13.27 -14.23 0.49
N VAL A 257 13.73 -13.00 0.78
CA VAL A 257 13.00 -12.06 1.64
C VAL A 257 11.67 -11.64 1.00
N PHE A 258 11.67 -11.23 -0.27
CA PHE A 258 10.42 -10.90 -0.98
C PHE A 258 9.47 -12.10 -1.01
N TRP A 259 10.00 -13.31 -1.23
CA TRP A 259 9.19 -14.53 -1.24
C TRP A 259 8.50 -14.77 0.10
N VAL A 260 9.18 -14.60 1.24
CA VAL A 260 8.59 -14.77 2.58
C VAL A 260 7.39 -13.84 2.77
N PHE A 261 7.53 -12.56 2.43
CA PHE A 261 6.42 -11.60 2.55
C PHE A 261 5.27 -11.93 1.60
N CYS A 262 5.55 -12.16 0.31
CA CYS A 262 4.54 -12.48 -0.70
C CYS A 262 3.83 -13.80 -0.40
N PHE A 263 4.57 -14.84 0.02
CA PHE A 263 4.01 -16.11 0.41
C PHE A 263 3.11 -15.98 1.64
N GLY A 264 3.55 -15.21 2.65
CA GLY A 264 2.75 -14.93 3.83
C GLY A 264 1.41 -14.27 3.49
N MET A 265 1.44 -13.22 2.66
CA MET A 265 0.22 -12.55 2.18
C MET A 265 -0.68 -13.50 1.37
N SER A 266 -0.11 -14.30 0.47
CA SER A 266 -0.86 -15.26 -0.35
C SER A 266 -1.53 -16.35 0.52
N ARG A 267 -0.82 -16.89 1.50
CA ARG A 267 -1.39 -17.90 2.43
C ARG A 267 -2.47 -17.31 3.31
N TYR A 268 -2.31 -16.07 3.74
CA TYR A 268 -3.36 -15.35 4.46
C TYR A 268 -4.62 -15.16 3.61
N SER A 269 -4.45 -14.75 2.35
CA SER A 269 -5.54 -14.63 1.37
C SER A 269 -6.35 -15.92 1.24
N GLN A 270 -5.67 -17.04 1.00
CA GLN A 270 -6.31 -18.35 0.87
C GLN A 270 -7.08 -18.80 2.12
N ARG A 271 -6.54 -18.48 3.31
CA ARG A 271 -7.23 -18.77 4.58
C ARG A 271 -8.48 -17.89 4.75
N LEU A 272 -8.37 -16.63 4.37
CA LEU A 272 -9.48 -15.69 4.46
C LEU A 272 -10.60 -16.04 3.47
N GLU A 273 -10.25 -16.41 2.24
CA GLU A 273 -11.18 -16.90 1.23
C GLU A 273 -11.98 -18.10 1.73
N LYS A 274 -11.28 -19.16 2.20
CA LYS A 274 -11.94 -20.34 2.78
C LYS A 274 -12.84 -20.05 3.97
N LYS A 275 -12.50 -19.03 4.78
CA LYS A 275 -13.32 -18.62 5.94
C LYS A 275 -14.57 -17.83 5.53
N LEU A 276 -14.48 -17.11 4.43
CA LEU A 276 -15.56 -16.24 3.92
C LEU A 276 -16.43 -16.95 2.88
N ASP A 277 -15.96 -18.07 2.36
CA ASP A 277 -16.75 -18.94 1.48
C ASP A 277 -17.90 -19.54 2.30
N THR A 278 -19.12 -19.09 1.98
CA THR A 278 -20.36 -19.54 2.65
C THR A 278 -21.08 -20.62 1.86
N GLY A 279 -20.42 -21.23 0.86
CA GLY A 279 -20.95 -22.38 0.12
C GLY A 279 -22.15 -22.09 -0.76
N HIS A 280 -22.20 -20.93 -1.41
CA HIS A 280 -23.19 -20.56 -2.42
C HIS A 280 -22.56 -20.42 -3.79
#